data_bbec22d0c400ae017543ca53c2dc90db
#
_entry.id   bbec22d0c400ae017543ca53c2dc90db
#
_cell.length_a   1.000
_cell.length_b   1.000
_cell.length_c   1.000
_cell.angle_alpha   90.00
_cell.angle_beta   90.00
_cell.angle_gamma   90.00
#
_symmetry.space_group_name_H-M   'P 1'
#
loop_
_entity.id
_entity.type
_entity.pdbx_description
1 polymer ?
#
loop_
_entity_poly.entity_id
_entity_poly.type
_entity_poly.pdbx_seq_one_letter_code
_entity_poly.pdbx_strand_id
1 'polypeptide(L)'
;MELNKHSKNVTQNPTQPAAQAMLYAIGLTEEDLKKPLIGIGSTGYEGNPCNMHLNDLAQEVKTGVNDSGLIGLVFNTIGVSDGISMGTYGMRYSLPSRDIIADSMETVVQAMNYDGLVTVVGCDKNMPGALMAMIRLNRPSVLVYGGTIASGCFKDKTLDIISAFEAWGEKVAGTMNEDDYKGVIQNACPGAGACGGMYTANTMASAIEALGMAMPYNSSNPAIGKDKQYDAINSGKALKTLLEKDIKPSDIITRKSFENAVRLLTLLGGSTNAVLHFLAIAKAADVEFTLDDFQKISDTTPFLADLKPSGKFLMEDVHRVGGIPAVMKFMLENGMLHGDCLTVTGKTVAENLAEVPSLLKHQQVIKPLSDPIKPTGHLRILYGNLATEGAVAKITGKEGLFFSGPAKVYNDEFLANAGIGRGEVKKGDVVVIRYEGPKGGPGMPEMLKPTAAIMGSGLGKDVALITDGRFSGGTHGFVVGHVAPEAQDGGTIGLLENGDIITIDAEKNEISVDLTDEQLAERKKNWKQPELKVKRGSLYKYARMVSSASKGCVTDEF
;
A
#
# COMPACT_ATOMS: atom_id res chain seq x y z
N MET A 1 1.08 37.51 1.15
CA MET A 1 0.99 36.71 -0.10
C MET A 1 -0.47 36.36 -0.32
N GLU A 2 -0.97 36.37 -1.56
CA GLU A 2 -2.35 36.01 -1.85
C GLU A 2 -2.48 34.47 -1.70
N LEU A 3 -3.37 34.00 -0.79
CA LEU A 3 -3.50 32.59 -0.46
C LEU A 3 -4.52 31.87 -1.35
N ASN A 4 -5.50 32.59 -1.89
CA ASN A 4 -6.57 32.07 -2.76
C ASN A 4 -6.20 32.16 -4.26
N LYS A 5 -5.02 31.66 -4.60
CA LYS A 5 -4.43 31.75 -5.95
C LYS A 5 -5.30 31.16 -7.05
N HIS A 6 -6.02 30.10 -6.76
CA HIS A 6 -6.89 29.37 -7.69
C HIS A 6 -8.37 29.73 -7.50
N SER A 7 -8.86 29.70 -6.26
CA SER A 7 -10.30 29.89 -5.98
C SER A 7 -10.78 31.29 -6.36
N LYS A 8 -9.94 32.32 -6.34
CA LYS A 8 -10.31 33.66 -6.80
C LYS A 8 -10.87 33.69 -8.23
N ASN A 9 -10.47 32.73 -9.09
CA ASN A 9 -10.99 32.61 -10.44
C ASN A 9 -12.51 32.40 -10.49
N VAL A 10 -13.07 31.75 -9.47
CA VAL A 10 -14.53 31.45 -9.36
C VAL A 10 -15.21 32.28 -8.27
N THR A 11 -14.47 32.76 -7.26
CA THR A 11 -15.05 33.50 -6.13
C THR A 11 -15.05 35.02 -6.34
N GLN A 12 -14.07 35.59 -7.08
CA GLN A 12 -13.87 37.01 -7.17
C GLN A 12 -13.83 37.53 -8.62
N ASN A 13 -13.80 36.63 -9.61
CA ASN A 13 -13.79 37.05 -11.01
C ASN A 13 -15.17 37.57 -11.44
N PRO A 14 -15.33 38.84 -11.84
CA PRO A 14 -16.62 39.41 -12.21
C PRO A 14 -17.25 38.77 -13.46
N THR A 15 -16.49 37.98 -14.23
CA THR A 15 -17.01 37.24 -15.39
C THR A 15 -17.57 35.86 -15.01
N GLN A 16 -17.56 35.51 -13.70
CA GLN A 16 -18.03 34.24 -13.16
C GLN A 16 -19.21 34.39 -12.17
N PRO A 17 -20.28 35.14 -12.52
CA PRO A 17 -21.40 35.36 -11.58
C PRO A 17 -22.17 34.07 -11.25
N ALA A 18 -22.21 33.11 -12.17
CA ALA A 18 -22.84 31.81 -11.93
C ALA A 18 -22.09 31.00 -10.86
N ALA A 19 -20.76 30.97 -10.88
CA ALA A 19 -19.95 30.31 -9.87
C ALA A 19 -20.21 30.91 -8.48
N GLN A 20 -20.20 32.26 -8.39
CA GLN A 20 -20.50 32.97 -7.14
C GLN A 20 -21.91 32.65 -6.63
N ALA A 21 -22.93 32.67 -7.51
CA ALA A 21 -24.30 32.31 -7.14
C ALA A 21 -24.41 30.88 -6.58
N MET A 22 -23.71 29.91 -7.17
CA MET A 22 -23.64 28.53 -6.66
C MET A 22 -22.95 28.44 -5.30
N LEU A 23 -21.89 29.22 -5.07
CA LEU A 23 -21.19 29.27 -3.80
C LEU A 23 -22.04 29.92 -2.69
N TYR A 24 -22.79 30.98 -2.99
CA TYR A 24 -23.78 31.52 -2.06
C TYR A 24 -24.89 30.49 -1.72
N ALA A 25 -25.33 29.70 -2.68
CA ALA A 25 -26.37 28.67 -2.47
C ALA A 25 -25.95 27.57 -1.48
N ILE A 26 -24.64 27.31 -1.32
CA ILE A 26 -24.12 26.37 -0.30
C ILE A 26 -23.83 27.06 1.04
N GLY A 27 -24.23 28.33 1.20
CA GLY A 27 -24.16 29.08 2.45
C GLY A 27 -22.89 29.89 2.65
N LEU A 28 -22.02 30.05 1.65
CA LEU A 28 -20.86 30.94 1.77
C LEU A 28 -21.30 32.41 1.75
N THR A 29 -20.62 33.23 2.53
CA THR A 29 -20.82 34.69 2.59
C THR A 29 -19.88 35.43 1.67
N GLU A 30 -20.12 36.74 1.47
CA GLU A 30 -19.18 37.60 0.73
C GLU A 30 -17.77 37.59 1.32
N GLU A 31 -17.67 37.53 2.65
CA GLU A 31 -16.37 37.43 3.34
C GLU A 31 -15.70 36.05 3.12
N ASP A 32 -16.47 34.98 2.99
CA ASP A 32 -15.94 33.64 2.73
C ASP A 32 -15.39 33.53 1.30
N LEU A 33 -16.00 34.22 0.34
CA LEU A 33 -15.51 34.26 -1.05
C LEU A 33 -14.12 34.92 -1.19
N LYS A 34 -13.66 35.63 -0.17
CA LYS A 34 -12.30 36.23 -0.13
C LYS A 34 -11.25 35.28 0.43
N LYS A 35 -11.67 34.16 1.03
CA LYS A 35 -10.78 33.16 1.66
C LYS A 35 -10.41 32.05 0.67
N PRO A 36 -9.29 31.35 0.90
CA PRO A 36 -8.95 30.14 0.14
C PRO A 36 -10.00 29.04 0.32
N LEU A 37 -10.39 28.38 -0.77
CA LEU A 37 -11.25 27.21 -0.76
C LEU A 37 -10.39 25.94 -0.75
N ILE A 38 -10.65 25.06 0.22
CA ILE A 38 -9.88 23.85 0.45
C ILE A 38 -10.75 22.63 0.21
N GLY A 39 -10.32 21.77 -0.72
CA GLY A 39 -10.93 20.47 -0.90
C GLY A 39 -10.57 19.51 0.25
N ILE A 40 -11.55 18.81 0.78
CA ILE A 40 -11.35 17.74 1.77
C ILE A 40 -11.89 16.46 1.11
N GLY A 41 -10.97 15.68 0.53
CA GLY A 41 -11.30 14.47 -0.22
C GLY A 41 -11.34 13.25 0.69
N SER A 42 -12.51 12.64 0.88
CA SER A 42 -12.70 11.46 1.73
C SER A 42 -13.00 10.22 0.89
N THR A 43 -12.40 9.08 1.28
CA THR A 43 -12.78 7.74 0.80
C THR A 43 -13.78 7.07 1.74
N GLY A 44 -14.48 7.84 2.57
CA GLY A 44 -15.44 7.36 3.56
C GLY A 44 -16.68 6.73 2.96
N TYR A 45 -17.06 5.53 3.44
CA TYR A 45 -18.33 4.85 3.19
C TYR A 45 -18.55 3.73 4.22
N GLU A 46 -19.81 3.31 4.43
CA GLU A 46 -20.21 2.41 5.53
C GLU A 46 -19.79 0.95 5.37
N GLY A 47 -19.59 0.49 4.15
CA GLY A 47 -19.41 -0.93 3.82
C GLY A 47 -18.01 -1.51 4.09
N ASN A 48 -17.11 -0.78 4.79
CA ASN A 48 -15.75 -1.22 5.06
C ASN A 48 -15.24 -0.66 6.39
N PRO A 49 -14.77 -1.49 7.34
CA PRO A 49 -14.17 -1.02 8.59
C PRO A 49 -13.06 0.01 8.40
N CYS A 50 -12.23 -0.13 7.35
CA CYS A 50 -11.17 0.83 7.06
C CYS A 50 -11.68 2.25 6.74
N ASN A 51 -12.93 2.37 6.27
CA ASN A 51 -13.47 3.61 5.70
C ASN A 51 -14.69 4.15 6.44
N MET A 52 -15.37 3.36 7.29
CA MET A 52 -16.69 3.72 7.87
C MET A 52 -16.67 4.98 8.73
N HIS A 53 -15.53 5.34 9.34
CA HIS A 53 -15.35 6.50 10.21
C HIS A 53 -14.71 7.71 9.52
N LEU A 54 -14.31 7.58 8.25
CA LEU A 54 -13.52 8.62 7.58
C LEU A 54 -14.30 9.90 7.33
N ASN A 55 -15.63 9.82 7.15
CA ASN A 55 -16.44 11.01 6.98
C ASN A 55 -16.54 11.83 8.26
N ASP A 56 -16.53 11.20 9.44
CA ASP A 56 -16.46 11.88 10.72
C ASP A 56 -15.10 12.58 10.88
N LEU A 57 -14.00 11.88 10.55
CA LEU A 57 -12.67 12.50 10.52
C LEU A 57 -12.56 13.64 9.51
N ALA A 58 -13.26 13.57 8.38
CA ALA A 58 -13.31 14.66 7.40
C ALA A 58 -14.00 15.92 7.97
N GLN A 59 -14.97 15.77 8.89
CA GLN A 59 -15.54 16.91 9.59
C GLN A 59 -14.57 17.51 10.61
N GLU A 60 -13.76 16.68 11.29
CA GLU A 60 -12.70 17.18 12.18
C GLU A 60 -11.62 17.95 11.39
N VAL A 61 -11.22 17.44 10.22
CA VAL A 61 -10.32 18.16 9.29
C VAL A 61 -10.95 19.49 8.88
N LYS A 62 -12.24 19.50 8.51
CA LYS A 62 -12.98 20.73 8.15
C LYS A 62 -12.98 21.75 9.28
N THR A 63 -13.15 21.29 10.51
CA THR A 63 -13.05 22.14 11.70
C THR A 63 -11.67 22.81 11.77
N GLY A 64 -10.59 22.04 11.63
CA GLY A 64 -9.22 22.58 11.65
C GLY A 64 -8.93 23.58 10.52
N VAL A 65 -9.44 23.29 9.31
CA VAL A 65 -9.35 24.20 8.15
C VAL A 65 -10.08 25.51 8.43
N ASN A 66 -11.34 25.43 8.90
CA ASN A 66 -12.16 26.62 9.16
C ASN A 66 -11.61 27.46 10.32
N ASP A 67 -11.16 26.85 11.42
CA ASP A 67 -10.51 27.51 12.55
C ASP A 67 -9.26 28.28 12.13
N SER A 68 -8.64 27.88 11.03
CA SER A 68 -7.46 28.56 10.45
C SER A 68 -7.82 29.72 9.54
N GLY A 69 -9.11 30.06 9.38
CA GLY A 69 -9.59 31.15 8.53
C GLY A 69 -9.64 30.79 7.04
N LEU A 70 -9.70 29.51 6.72
CA LEU A 70 -9.88 28.94 5.37
C LEU A 70 -11.32 28.40 5.24
N ILE A 71 -11.72 27.98 4.05
CA ILE A 71 -13.03 27.37 3.81
C ILE A 71 -12.86 25.90 3.41
N GLY A 72 -13.24 24.98 4.28
CA GLY A 72 -13.20 23.54 4.03
C GLY A 72 -14.46 23.02 3.34
N LEU A 73 -14.31 22.34 2.19
CA LEU A 73 -15.40 21.75 1.41
C LEU A 73 -15.14 20.25 1.23
N VAL A 74 -15.97 19.44 1.91
CA VAL A 74 -15.85 17.98 1.87
C VAL A 74 -16.46 17.43 0.59
N PHE A 75 -15.76 16.49 -0.04
CA PHE A 75 -16.27 15.66 -1.12
C PHE A 75 -15.79 14.21 -0.96
N ASN A 76 -16.53 13.27 -1.55
CA ASN A 76 -16.19 11.86 -1.46
C ASN A 76 -15.73 11.30 -2.81
N THR A 77 -14.83 10.34 -2.75
CA THR A 77 -14.48 9.44 -3.85
C THR A 77 -14.61 8.00 -3.40
N ILE A 78 -14.37 7.06 -4.31
CA ILE A 78 -14.51 5.63 -4.02
C ILE A 78 -13.45 5.15 -3.02
N GLY A 79 -13.75 4.01 -2.40
CA GLY A 79 -12.81 3.15 -1.70
C GLY A 79 -13.13 1.68 -2.00
N VAL A 80 -12.14 0.81 -1.93
CA VAL A 80 -12.32 -0.64 -2.06
C VAL A 80 -11.75 -1.30 -0.81
N SER A 81 -12.46 -2.28 -0.27
CA SER A 81 -11.97 -3.10 0.83
C SER A 81 -11.22 -4.31 0.31
N ASP A 82 -9.92 -4.34 0.50
CA ASP A 82 -9.11 -5.50 0.14
C ASP A 82 -9.50 -6.72 0.98
N GLY A 83 -9.79 -6.54 2.27
CA GLY A 83 -10.21 -7.63 3.15
C GLY A 83 -11.53 -8.30 2.73
N ILE A 84 -12.52 -7.52 2.29
CA ILE A 84 -13.84 -8.04 1.84
C ILE A 84 -13.72 -8.65 0.45
N SER A 85 -12.94 -8.07 -0.44
CA SER A 85 -12.81 -8.54 -1.83
C SER A 85 -11.82 -9.70 -2.00
N MET A 86 -10.97 -9.98 -1.01
CA MET A 86 -9.95 -11.02 -1.05
C MET A 86 -10.50 -12.40 -1.45
N GLY A 87 -9.86 -13.02 -2.45
CA GLY A 87 -10.26 -14.35 -2.94
C GLY A 87 -11.61 -14.37 -3.67
N THR A 88 -12.11 -13.22 -4.13
CA THR A 88 -13.30 -13.07 -4.98
C THR A 88 -12.93 -12.35 -6.28
N TYR A 89 -13.85 -12.33 -7.25
CA TYR A 89 -13.68 -11.53 -8.47
C TYR A 89 -13.53 -10.02 -8.16
N GLY A 90 -14.12 -9.54 -7.05
CA GLY A 90 -14.03 -8.15 -6.59
C GLY A 90 -12.62 -7.66 -6.36
N MET A 91 -11.67 -8.56 -6.05
CA MET A 91 -10.26 -8.19 -5.81
C MET A 91 -9.58 -7.57 -7.04
N ARG A 92 -10.08 -7.85 -8.25
CA ARG A 92 -9.60 -7.24 -9.50
C ARG A 92 -9.83 -5.72 -9.56
N TYR A 93 -10.76 -5.20 -8.78
CA TYR A 93 -11.04 -3.76 -8.69
C TYR A 93 -10.17 -3.02 -7.66
N SER A 94 -9.42 -3.75 -6.82
CA SER A 94 -8.59 -3.15 -5.77
C SER A 94 -7.49 -2.25 -6.33
N LEU A 95 -6.54 -2.78 -7.10
CA LEU A 95 -5.45 -1.96 -7.65
C LEU A 95 -5.93 -0.86 -8.61
N PRO A 96 -6.87 -1.11 -9.54
CA PRO A 96 -7.42 -0.07 -10.38
C PRO A 96 -8.07 1.09 -9.61
N SER A 97 -8.61 0.83 -8.41
CA SER A 97 -9.18 1.89 -7.59
C SER A 97 -8.16 2.96 -7.18
N ARG A 98 -6.86 2.64 -7.10
CA ARG A 98 -5.79 3.59 -6.83
C ARG A 98 -5.79 4.73 -7.84
N ASP A 99 -5.79 4.37 -9.12
CA ASP A 99 -5.74 5.35 -10.22
C ASP A 99 -7.08 6.11 -10.33
N ILE A 100 -8.22 5.43 -10.14
CA ILE A 100 -9.54 6.08 -10.14
C ILE A 100 -9.66 7.09 -8.98
N ILE A 101 -9.13 6.79 -7.80
CA ILE A 101 -9.09 7.72 -6.66
C ILE A 101 -8.24 8.93 -7.02
N ALA A 102 -7.06 8.72 -7.61
CA ALA A 102 -6.19 9.80 -8.06
C ALA A 102 -6.90 10.72 -9.06
N ASP A 103 -7.47 10.15 -10.11
CA ASP A 103 -8.20 10.88 -11.16
C ASP A 103 -9.41 11.62 -10.61
N SER A 104 -10.17 10.98 -9.70
CA SER A 104 -11.37 11.57 -9.09
C SER A 104 -11.04 12.79 -8.23
N MET A 105 -10.04 12.69 -7.35
CA MET A 105 -9.62 13.80 -6.49
C MET A 105 -9.03 14.94 -7.32
N GLU A 106 -8.17 14.63 -8.29
CA GLU A 106 -7.61 15.60 -9.21
C GLU A 106 -8.72 16.33 -9.97
N THR A 107 -9.68 15.62 -10.53
CA THR A 107 -10.81 16.16 -11.28
C THR A 107 -11.61 17.17 -10.45
N VAL A 108 -11.98 16.81 -9.21
CA VAL A 108 -12.76 17.72 -8.35
C VAL A 108 -11.95 18.95 -7.99
N VAL A 109 -10.72 18.81 -7.54
CA VAL A 109 -9.88 19.95 -7.10
C VAL A 109 -9.59 20.92 -8.24
N GLN A 110 -9.29 20.41 -9.45
CA GLN A 110 -9.07 21.24 -10.62
C GLN A 110 -10.33 21.96 -11.07
N ALA A 111 -11.44 21.22 -11.25
CA ALA A 111 -12.71 21.77 -11.74
C ALA A 111 -13.29 22.82 -10.78
N MET A 112 -13.17 22.60 -9.46
CA MET A 112 -13.67 23.51 -8.43
C MET A 112 -12.71 24.62 -8.05
N ASN A 113 -11.50 24.66 -8.65
CA ASN A 113 -10.45 25.65 -8.37
C ASN A 113 -10.05 25.73 -6.90
N TYR A 114 -9.97 24.61 -6.17
CA TYR A 114 -9.53 24.61 -4.76
C TYR A 114 -8.04 24.98 -4.65
N ASP A 115 -7.69 25.77 -3.64
CA ASP A 115 -6.32 26.25 -3.41
C ASP A 115 -5.41 25.22 -2.76
N GLY A 116 -5.99 24.23 -2.10
CA GLY A 116 -5.29 23.12 -1.44
C GLY A 116 -6.18 21.91 -1.25
N LEU A 117 -5.58 20.81 -0.80
CA LEU A 117 -6.25 19.53 -0.62
C LEU A 117 -5.83 18.87 0.70
N VAL A 118 -6.81 18.47 1.51
CA VAL A 118 -6.59 17.49 2.59
C VAL A 118 -7.31 16.22 2.20
N THR A 119 -6.62 15.07 2.24
CA THR A 119 -7.27 13.78 1.96
C THR A 119 -7.46 13.00 3.25
N VAL A 120 -8.60 12.32 3.38
CA VAL A 120 -8.93 11.45 4.52
C VAL A 120 -9.18 10.05 3.99
N VAL A 121 -8.24 9.14 4.23
CA VAL A 121 -8.14 7.87 3.53
C VAL A 121 -7.80 6.71 4.47
N GLY A 122 -8.21 5.49 4.13
CA GLY A 122 -8.13 4.35 5.06
C GLY A 122 -7.47 3.09 4.50
N CYS A 123 -8.02 2.50 3.46
CA CYS A 123 -7.60 1.18 2.97
C CYS A 123 -6.37 1.24 2.05
N ASP A 124 -5.83 0.08 1.70
CA ASP A 124 -4.55 -0.17 1.02
C ASP A 124 -4.26 0.72 -0.19
N LYS A 125 -5.24 0.89 -1.09
CA LYS A 125 -5.08 1.62 -2.36
C LYS A 125 -5.52 3.07 -2.27
N ASN A 126 -6.21 3.43 -1.16
CA ASN A 126 -6.70 4.79 -0.95
C ASN A 126 -5.54 5.78 -0.77
N MET A 127 -4.55 5.42 0.06
CA MET A 127 -3.42 6.28 0.36
C MET A 127 -2.53 6.56 -0.84
N PRO A 128 -2.03 5.55 -1.59
CA PRO A 128 -1.23 5.85 -2.77
C PRO A 128 -2.02 6.59 -3.84
N GLY A 129 -3.33 6.31 -4.03
CA GLY A 129 -4.18 7.05 -4.96
C GLY A 129 -4.33 8.51 -4.59
N ALA A 130 -4.60 8.81 -3.32
CA ALA A 130 -4.69 10.18 -2.82
C ALA A 130 -3.36 10.93 -2.94
N LEU A 131 -2.23 10.27 -2.64
CA LEU A 131 -0.92 10.88 -2.78
C LEU A 131 -0.58 11.20 -4.24
N MET A 132 -0.92 10.30 -5.18
CA MET A 132 -0.76 10.57 -6.62
C MET A 132 -1.58 11.80 -7.05
N ALA A 133 -2.83 11.96 -6.56
CA ALA A 133 -3.63 13.17 -6.83
C ALA A 133 -2.96 14.44 -6.30
N MET A 134 -2.46 14.42 -5.06
CA MET A 134 -1.76 15.56 -4.47
C MET A 134 -0.55 15.99 -5.30
N ILE A 135 0.23 15.02 -5.77
CA ILE A 135 1.43 15.23 -6.58
C ILE A 135 1.07 15.86 -7.92
N ARG A 136 0.09 15.28 -8.64
CA ARG A 136 -0.35 15.78 -9.96
C ARG A 136 -0.93 17.18 -9.87
N LEU A 137 -1.67 17.49 -8.81
CA LEU A 137 -2.21 18.82 -8.53
C LEU A 137 -1.13 19.83 -8.17
N ASN A 138 -0.09 19.40 -7.49
CA ASN A 138 1.00 20.21 -6.96
C ASN A 138 0.52 21.47 -6.25
N ARG A 139 -0.52 21.34 -5.41
CA ARG A 139 -1.07 22.36 -4.53
C ARG A 139 -0.77 22.01 -3.07
N PRO A 140 -0.68 22.97 -2.14
CA PRO A 140 -0.54 22.69 -0.72
C PRO A 140 -1.47 21.57 -0.28
N SER A 141 -0.93 20.48 0.29
CA SER A 141 -1.72 19.28 0.57
C SER A 141 -1.21 18.52 1.79
N VAL A 142 -2.14 17.87 2.52
CA VAL A 142 -1.85 17.02 3.69
C VAL A 142 -2.67 15.74 3.59
N LEU A 143 -2.04 14.59 3.84
CA LEU A 143 -2.73 13.31 3.93
C LEU A 143 -3.06 12.95 5.37
N VAL A 144 -4.31 12.56 5.63
CA VAL A 144 -4.79 12.02 6.90
C VAL A 144 -5.15 10.56 6.71
N TYR A 145 -4.43 9.68 7.39
CA TYR A 145 -4.74 8.27 7.49
C TYR A 145 -5.79 8.02 8.56
N GLY A 146 -6.81 7.23 8.26
CA GLY A 146 -7.89 6.90 9.20
C GLY A 146 -7.45 6.14 10.46
N GLY A 147 -6.24 5.59 10.48
CA GLY A 147 -5.69 4.86 11.62
C GLY A 147 -5.93 3.36 11.58
N THR A 148 -5.22 2.64 12.44
CA THR A 148 -5.30 1.19 12.55
C THR A 148 -6.47 0.74 13.43
N ILE A 149 -7.09 -0.39 13.07
CA ILE A 149 -8.13 -1.04 13.88
C ILE A 149 -7.52 -1.58 15.18
N ALA A 150 -8.31 -1.61 16.24
CA ALA A 150 -7.93 -2.31 17.47
C ALA A 150 -7.80 -3.81 17.23
N SER A 151 -6.97 -4.49 18.03
CA SER A 151 -6.91 -5.94 18.01
C SER A 151 -8.22 -6.57 18.49
N GLY A 152 -8.62 -7.67 17.85
CA GLY A 152 -9.69 -8.52 18.33
C GLY A 152 -9.23 -9.43 19.47
N CYS A 153 -10.19 -10.06 20.16
CA CYS A 153 -9.88 -11.03 21.21
C CYS A 153 -10.92 -12.15 21.25
N PHE A 154 -10.44 -13.38 21.33
CA PHE A 154 -11.31 -14.55 21.56
C PHE A 154 -10.53 -15.62 22.34
N LYS A 155 -11.08 -16.10 23.48
CA LYS A 155 -10.44 -17.08 24.38
C LYS A 155 -8.99 -16.67 24.72
N ASP A 156 -8.79 -15.42 25.15
CA ASP A 156 -7.49 -14.83 25.53
C ASP A 156 -6.44 -14.78 24.40
N LYS A 157 -6.83 -15.04 23.15
CA LYS A 157 -5.96 -14.86 21.98
C LYS A 157 -6.22 -13.53 21.33
N THR A 158 -5.17 -12.77 21.08
CA THR A 158 -5.21 -11.54 20.25
C THR A 158 -5.45 -11.92 18.79
N LEU A 159 -6.44 -11.30 18.18
CA LEU A 159 -6.87 -11.55 16.81
C LEU A 159 -6.67 -10.34 15.90
N ASP A 160 -6.58 -10.63 14.60
CA ASP A 160 -6.65 -9.67 13.52
C ASP A 160 -7.32 -10.32 12.29
N ILE A 161 -7.38 -9.61 11.15
CA ILE A 161 -8.01 -10.13 9.93
C ILE A 161 -7.34 -11.42 9.42
N ILE A 162 -6.02 -11.59 9.62
CA ILE A 162 -5.31 -12.79 9.19
C ILE A 162 -5.71 -14.00 10.04
N SER A 163 -6.00 -13.78 11.33
CA SER A 163 -6.51 -14.83 12.20
C SER A 163 -7.80 -15.49 11.66
N ALA A 164 -8.62 -14.73 10.92
CA ALA A 164 -9.81 -15.30 10.26
C ALA A 164 -9.45 -16.27 9.13
N PHE A 165 -8.41 -15.97 8.34
CA PHE A 165 -7.92 -16.89 7.29
C PHE A 165 -7.22 -18.12 7.88
N GLU A 166 -6.44 -17.93 8.94
CA GLU A 166 -5.80 -19.03 9.68
C GLU A 166 -6.86 -19.98 10.26
N ALA A 167 -7.89 -19.43 10.91
CA ALA A 167 -9.02 -20.21 11.45
C ALA A 167 -9.76 -20.99 10.37
N TRP A 168 -9.93 -20.42 9.17
CA TRP A 168 -10.48 -21.16 8.03
C TRP A 168 -9.59 -22.33 7.63
N GLY A 169 -8.28 -22.13 7.56
CA GLY A 169 -7.31 -23.20 7.29
C GLY A 169 -7.36 -24.32 8.32
N GLU A 170 -7.38 -23.99 9.62
CA GLU A 170 -7.50 -24.94 10.72
C GLU A 170 -8.82 -25.72 10.68
N LYS A 171 -9.92 -25.04 10.32
CA LYS A 171 -11.22 -25.69 10.14
C LYS A 171 -11.21 -26.69 8.98
N VAL A 172 -10.64 -26.33 7.84
CA VAL A 172 -10.51 -27.23 6.67
C VAL A 172 -9.62 -28.43 7.01
N ALA A 173 -8.57 -28.23 7.79
CA ALA A 173 -7.69 -29.29 8.30
C ALA A 173 -8.33 -30.16 9.39
N GLY A 174 -9.54 -29.79 9.88
CA GLY A 174 -10.23 -30.52 10.95
C GLY A 174 -9.65 -30.34 12.36
N THR A 175 -8.80 -29.33 12.56
CA THR A 175 -8.15 -29.03 13.85
C THR A 175 -8.90 -27.98 14.67
N MET A 176 -9.88 -27.27 14.07
CA MET A 176 -10.74 -26.30 14.75
C MET A 176 -12.21 -26.70 14.63
N ASN A 177 -12.95 -26.63 15.74
CA ASN A 177 -14.38 -26.88 15.75
C ASN A 177 -15.19 -25.67 15.24
N GLU A 178 -16.49 -25.86 14.97
CA GLU A 178 -17.37 -24.82 14.38
C GLU A 178 -17.56 -23.61 15.30
N ASP A 179 -17.69 -23.81 16.61
CA ASP A 179 -17.96 -22.74 17.57
C ASP A 179 -16.71 -21.84 17.73
N ASP A 180 -15.53 -22.43 17.78
CA ASP A 180 -14.27 -21.70 17.84
C ASP A 180 -14.02 -20.93 16.55
N TYR A 181 -14.30 -21.54 15.39
CA TYR A 181 -14.23 -20.86 14.10
C TYR A 181 -15.13 -19.62 14.06
N LYS A 182 -16.41 -19.77 14.43
CA LYS A 182 -17.35 -18.63 14.49
C LYS A 182 -16.89 -17.56 15.49
N GLY A 183 -16.37 -17.97 16.64
CA GLY A 183 -15.86 -17.06 17.65
C GLY A 183 -14.70 -16.21 17.14
N VAL A 184 -13.74 -16.81 16.41
CA VAL A 184 -12.65 -16.06 15.77
C VAL A 184 -13.20 -15.09 14.73
N ILE A 185 -14.05 -15.54 13.80
CA ILE A 185 -14.61 -14.69 12.72
C ILE A 185 -15.35 -13.46 13.28
N GLN A 186 -16.16 -13.65 14.33
CA GLN A 186 -16.97 -12.57 14.90
C GLN A 186 -16.16 -11.54 15.69
N ASN A 187 -14.95 -11.90 16.15
CA ASN A 187 -14.14 -11.06 17.02
C ASN A 187 -12.81 -10.60 16.41
N ALA A 188 -12.50 -10.97 15.16
CA ALA A 188 -11.23 -10.62 14.53
C ALA A 188 -11.11 -9.13 14.17
N CYS A 189 -12.24 -8.45 13.88
CA CYS A 189 -12.28 -7.05 13.44
C CYS A 189 -13.28 -6.24 14.27
N PRO A 190 -12.86 -5.67 15.43
CA PRO A 190 -13.80 -5.09 16.42
C PRO A 190 -14.13 -3.61 16.17
N GLY A 191 -14.40 -3.19 14.92
CA GLY A 191 -14.84 -1.82 14.65
C GLY A 191 -14.08 -1.12 13.53
N ALA A 192 -13.91 0.20 13.67
CA ALA A 192 -13.32 1.04 12.63
C ALA A 192 -11.79 0.99 12.62
N GLY A 193 -11.22 1.16 11.44
CA GLY A 193 -9.79 1.24 11.20
C GLY A 193 -9.29 0.24 10.16
N ALA A 194 -8.10 0.50 9.62
CA ALA A 194 -7.43 -0.40 8.70
C ALA A 194 -6.75 -1.56 9.46
N CYS A 195 -6.43 -2.65 8.74
CA CYS A 195 -5.88 -3.87 9.32
C CYS A 195 -4.73 -3.61 10.31
N GLY A 196 -4.72 -4.32 11.47
CA GLY A 196 -3.83 -4.03 12.59
C GLY A 196 -2.36 -4.37 12.39
N GLY A 197 -1.99 -5.27 11.49
CA GLY A 197 -0.59 -5.65 11.22
C GLY A 197 0.14 -4.70 10.26
N MET A 198 1.43 -4.95 10.04
CA MET A 198 2.25 -4.24 9.04
C MET A 198 1.92 -4.78 7.63
N TYR A 199 0.64 -4.77 7.31
CA TYR A 199 0.10 -5.06 5.98
C TYR A 199 0.15 -3.79 5.11
N THR A 200 -0.46 -3.82 3.92
CA THR A 200 -0.26 -2.74 2.94
C THR A 200 -0.74 -1.38 3.45
N ALA A 201 -1.88 -1.29 4.16
CA ALA A 201 -2.39 -0.02 4.66
C ALA A 201 -1.40 0.66 5.64
N ASN A 202 -0.95 -0.05 6.68
CA ASN A 202 0.01 0.50 7.65
C ASN A 202 1.40 0.72 7.05
N THR A 203 1.81 -0.11 6.08
CA THR A 203 3.04 0.09 5.32
C THR A 203 3.01 1.43 4.58
N MET A 204 1.94 1.70 3.83
CA MET A 204 1.83 2.94 3.07
C MET A 204 1.65 4.15 3.97
N ALA A 205 0.84 4.05 5.04
CA ALA A 205 0.67 5.14 6.00
C ALA A 205 2.00 5.55 6.64
N SER A 206 2.76 4.57 7.17
CA SER A 206 4.07 4.82 7.79
C SER A 206 5.08 5.41 6.79
N ALA A 207 5.10 4.88 5.57
CA ALA A 207 5.99 5.37 4.53
C ALA A 207 5.63 6.80 4.08
N ILE A 208 4.34 7.15 4.00
CA ILE A 208 3.88 8.51 3.65
C ILE A 208 4.19 9.52 4.77
N GLU A 209 4.14 9.10 6.04
CA GLU A 209 4.60 9.92 7.15
C GLU A 209 6.11 10.20 7.04
N ALA A 210 6.92 9.18 6.74
CA ALA A 210 8.37 9.34 6.54
C ALA A 210 8.71 10.13 5.26
N LEU A 211 7.85 10.05 4.23
CA LEU A 211 7.95 10.88 3.02
C LEU A 211 7.72 12.37 3.31
N GLY A 212 7.06 12.69 4.44
CA GLY A 212 6.76 14.05 4.87
C GLY A 212 5.37 14.57 4.48
N MET A 213 4.48 13.73 3.90
CA MET A 213 3.15 14.14 3.40
C MET A 213 2.01 13.97 4.42
N ALA A 214 2.30 13.47 5.61
CA ALA A 214 1.37 13.37 6.75
C ALA A 214 1.97 14.00 8.02
N MET A 215 1.12 14.36 8.97
CA MET A 215 1.57 14.88 10.27
C MET A 215 2.29 13.78 11.07
N PRO A 216 3.24 14.13 11.95
CA PRO A 216 3.82 13.17 12.89
C PRO A 216 2.74 12.45 13.72
N TYR A 217 2.91 11.14 13.96
CA TYR A 217 1.98 10.21 14.59
C TYR A 217 0.75 9.82 13.74
N ASN A 218 0.52 10.44 12.60
CA ASN A 218 -0.65 10.16 11.77
C ASN A 218 -0.81 8.68 11.44
N SER A 219 0.28 8.00 11.10
CA SER A 219 0.28 6.59 10.70
C SER A 219 0.16 5.60 11.86
N SER A 220 0.53 6.00 13.07
CA SER A 220 0.53 5.11 14.23
C SER A 220 -0.60 5.36 15.24
N ASN A 221 -1.31 6.49 15.15
CA ASN A 221 -2.48 6.74 15.98
C ASN A 221 -3.60 5.74 15.62
N PRO A 222 -4.18 5.02 16.61
CA PRO A 222 -5.33 4.14 16.38
C PRO A 222 -6.52 4.89 15.75
N ALA A 223 -7.35 4.18 15.00
CA ALA A 223 -8.50 4.76 14.30
C ALA A 223 -9.51 5.45 15.22
N ILE A 224 -9.66 4.93 16.43
CA ILE A 224 -10.60 5.44 17.43
C ILE A 224 -9.82 6.07 18.59
N GLY A 225 -10.20 7.29 18.96
CA GLY A 225 -9.62 7.99 20.11
C GLY A 225 -9.35 9.46 19.85
N LYS A 226 -9.05 10.17 20.94
CA LYS A 226 -8.80 11.62 20.89
C LYS A 226 -7.57 11.98 20.07
N ASP A 227 -6.53 11.14 20.09
CA ASP A 227 -5.29 11.40 19.37
C ASP A 227 -5.54 11.46 17.85
N LYS A 228 -6.40 10.59 17.31
CA LYS A 228 -6.79 10.61 15.90
C LYS A 228 -7.65 11.83 15.54
N GLN A 229 -8.55 12.24 16.42
CA GLN A 229 -9.33 13.48 16.24
C GLN A 229 -8.43 14.71 16.24
N TYR A 230 -7.51 14.82 17.20
CA TYR A 230 -6.51 15.89 17.24
C TYR A 230 -5.62 15.93 16.01
N ASP A 231 -5.19 14.78 15.53
CA ASP A 231 -4.41 14.64 14.33
C ASP A 231 -5.17 15.17 13.10
N ALA A 232 -6.46 14.81 12.94
CA ALA A 232 -7.31 15.30 11.86
C ALA A 232 -7.48 16.83 11.91
N ILE A 233 -7.78 17.40 13.08
CA ILE A 233 -7.90 18.87 13.25
C ILE A 233 -6.57 19.57 12.92
N ASN A 234 -5.46 19.06 13.44
CA ASN A 234 -4.14 19.66 13.22
C ASN A 234 -3.68 19.54 11.76
N SER A 235 -4.05 18.47 11.07
CA SER A 235 -3.81 18.32 9.62
C SER A 235 -4.55 19.41 8.82
N GLY A 236 -5.78 19.73 9.20
CA GLY A 236 -6.52 20.87 8.63
C GLY A 236 -5.82 22.20 8.90
N LYS A 237 -5.31 22.42 10.12
CA LYS A 237 -4.57 23.64 10.48
C LYS A 237 -3.22 23.77 9.76
N ALA A 238 -2.51 22.65 9.57
CA ALA A 238 -1.21 22.64 8.89
C ALA A 238 -1.29 23.21 7.45
N LEU A 239 -2.43 23.05 6.79
CA LEU A 239 -2.62 23.55 5.43
C LEU A 239 -2.45 25.06 5.32
N LYS A 240 -2.82 25.83 6.35
CA LYS A 240 -2.58 27.27 6.37
C LYS A 240 -1.10 27.60 6.28
N THR A 241 -0.26 26.90 7.05
CA THR A 241 1.19 27.08 7.01
C THR A 241 1.75 26.77 5.61
N LEU A 242 1.26 25.70 4.98
CA LEU A 242 1.69 25.34 3.62
C LEU A 242 1.29 26.41 2.59
N LEU A 243 0.08 26.97 2.68
CA LEU A 243 -0.37 28.07 1.82
C LEU A 243 0.47 29.34 2.04
N GLU A 244 0.72 29.72 3.29
CA GLU A 244 1.50 30.91 3.64
C GLU A 244 2.95 30.82 3.19
N LYS A 245 3.56 29.63 3.27
CA LYS A 245 4.94 29.37 2.84
C LYS A 245 5.05 28.93 1.38
N ASP A 246 3.92 28.74 0.68
CA ASP A 246 3.82 28.21 -0.69
C ASP A 246 4.48 26.83 -0.85
N ILE A 247 4.41 25.99 0.20
CA ILE A 247 4.97 24.64 0.20
C ILE A 247 4.02 23.70 -0.52
N LYS A 248 4.54 22.98 -1.50
CA LYS A 248 3.80 22.05 -2.37
C LYS A 248 4.36 20.63 -2.26
N PRO A 249 3.65 19.61 -2.73
CA PRO A 249 4.18 18.25 -2.80
C PRO A 249 5.55 18.15 -3.48
N SER A 250 5.82 18.93 -4.54
CA SER A 250 7.14 18.95 -5.21
C SER A 250 8.30 19.44 -4.34
N ASP A 251 8.02 20.21 -3.27
CA ASP A 251 9.06 20.69 -2.34
C ASP A 251 9.38 19.64 -1.26
N ILE A 252 8.43 18.73 -0.99
CA ILE A 252 8.51 17.69 0.04
C ILE A 252 8.99 16.37 -0.56
N ILE A 253 8.42 16.00 -1.71
CA ILE A 253 8.64 14.70 -2.36
C ILE A 253 9.88 14.79 -3.24
N THR A 254 10.99 14.32 -2.70
CA THR A 254 12.32 14.32 -3.31
C THR A 254 12.92 12.93 -3.27
N ARG A 255 14.01 12.70 -3.99
CA ARG A 255 14.78 11.45 -3.92
C ARG A 255 15.11 11.07 -2.46
N LYS A 256 15.57 12.02 -1.63
CA LYS A 256 15.90 11.78 -0.22
C LYS A 256 14.69 11.36 0.61
N SER A 257 13.54 12.00 0.40
CA SER A 257 12.31 11.64 1.13
C SER A 257 11.78 10.26 0.70
N PHE A 258 11.95 9.87 -0.57
CA PHE A 258 11.71 8.48 -1.02
C PHE A 258 12.62 7.48 -0.30
N GLU A 259 13.91 7.78 -0.19
CA GLU A 259 14.85 6.93 0.55
C GLU A 259 14.46 6.79 2.02
N ASN A 260 14.02 7.86 2.69
CA ASN A 260 13.50 7.82 4.05
C ASN A 260 12.30 6.87 4.16
N ALA A 261 11.32 7.02 3.26
CA ALA A 261 10.11 6.21 3.25
C ALA A 261 10.42 4.72 3.02
N VAL A 262 11.26 4.39 2.03
CA VAL A 262 11.61 3.01 1.72
C VAL A 262 12.49 2.38 2.81
N ARG A 263 13.38 3.15 3.45
CA ARG A 263 14.14 2.66 4.62
C ARG A 263 13.23 2.34 5.79
N LEU A 264 12.27 3.21 6.11
CA LEU A 264 11.33 2.97 7.20
C LEU A 264 10.49 1.71 6.93
N LEU A 265 9.86 1.59 5.76
CA LEU A 265 9.06 0.38 5.45
C LEU A 265 9.89 -0.90 5.45
N THR A 266 11.18 -0.82 5.07
CA THR A 266 12.11 -1.95 5.10
C THR A 266 12.42 -2.36 6.55
N LEU A 267 12.73 -1.40 7.41
CA LEU A 267 12.96 -1.64 8.84
C LEU A 267 11.74 -2.26 9.53
N LEU A 268 10.53 -1.83 9.14
CA LEU A 268 9.27 -2.29 9.71
C LEU A 268 8.80 -3.65 9.17
N GLY A 269 9.39 -4.17 8.09
CA GLY A 269 8.95 -5.42 7.47
C GLY A 269 7.69 -5.27 6.63
N GLY A 270 7.55 -4.15 5.92
CA GLY A 270 6.38 -3.77 5.16
C GLY A 270 5.98 -4.73 4.02
N SER A 271 4.84 -4.45 3.41
CA SER A 271 4.27 -5.22 2.31
C SER A 271 5.03 -5.02 0.99
N THR A 272 5.16 -6.09 0.19
CA THR A 272 5.67 -6.05 -1.19
C THR A 272 4.86 -5.14 -2.10
N ASN A 273 3.57 -4.92 -1.81
CA ASN A 273 2.72 -4.00 -2.55
C ASN A 273 3.25 -2.56 -2.57
N ALA A 274 4.00 -2.16 -1.53
CA ALA A 274 4.63 -0.85 -1.49
C ALA A 274 5.58 -0.61 -2.67
N VAL A 275 6.22 -1.66 -3.21
CA VAL A 275 7.08 -1.53 -4.40
C VAL A 275 6.29 -0.97 -5.58
N LEU A 276 5.13 -1.57 -5.91
CA LEU A 276 4.25 -1.06 -6.98
C LEU A 276 3.78 0.37 -6.70
N HIS A 277 3.38 0.65 -5.46
CA HIS A 277 2.83 1.95 -5.12
C HIS A 277 3.89 3.05 -5.16
N PHE A 278 5.10 2.78 -4.67
CA PHE A 278 6.20 3.76 -4.73
C PHE A 278 6.70 4.00 -6.15
N LEU A 279 6.74 2.98 -7.02
CA LEU A 279 7.04 3.19 -8.44
C LEU A 279 6.00 4.09 -9.11
N ALA A 280 4.71 3.89 -8.82
CA ALA A 280 3.64 4.76 -9.33
C ALA A 280 3.73 6.19 -8.77
N ILE A 281 4.02 6.35 -7.47
CA ILE A 281 4.19 7.65 -6.82
C ILE A 281 5.44 8.37 -7.39
N ALA A 282 6.55 7.64 -7.59
CA ALA A 282 7.77 8.18 -8.19
C ALA A 282 7.51 8.70 -9.60
N LYS A 283 6.75 7.93 -10.40
CA LYS A 283 6.33 8.35 -11.75
C LYS A 283 5.48 9.61 -11.71
N ALA A 284 4.49 9.67 -10.81
CA ALA A 284 3.65 10.87 -10.66
C ALA A 284 4.45 12.10 -10.20
N ALA A 285 5.55 11.91 -9.47
CA ALA A 285 6.40 12.96 -8.91
C ALA A 285 7.59 13.35 -9.81
N ASP A 286 7.76 12.73 -10.96
CA ASP A 286 8.96 12.84 -11.80
C ASP A 286 10.28 12.59 -11.03
N VAL A 287 10.23 11.69 -10.02
CA VAL A 287 11.40 11.25 -9.26
C VAL A 287 11.93 9.96 -9.85
N GLU A 288 13.19 9.95 -10.27
CA GLU A 288 13.84 8.73 -10.72
C GLU A 288 14.01 7.76 -9.54
N PHE A 289 13.20 6.68 -9.53
CA PHE A 289 13.22 5.64 -8.51
C PHE A 289 12.83 4.30 -9.13
N THR A 290 13.68 3.29 -8.98
CA THR A 290 13.58 2.01 -9.70
C THR A 290 13.55 0.82 -8.74
N LEU A 291 13.31 -0.38 -9.26
CA LEU A 291 13.42 -1.63 -8.50
C LEU A 291 14.82 -1.80 -7.87
N ASP A 292 15.87 -1.39 -8.57
CA ASP A 292 17.26 -1.47 -8.05
C ASP A 292 17.48 -0.57 -6.83
N ASP A 293 16.75 0.54 -6.73
CA ASP A 293 16.82 1.41 -5.57
C ASP A 293 16.21 0.75 -4.33
N PHE A 294 15.11 0.00 -4.51
CA PHE A 294 14.57 -0.83 -3.44
C PHE A 294 15.57 -1.87 -2.96
N GLN A 295 16.26 -2.55 -3.89
CA GLN A 295 17.27 -3.54 -3.54
C GLN A 295 18.43 -2.91 -2.77
N LYS A 296 19.00 -1.79 -3.26
CA LYS A 296 20.09 -1.07 -2.59
C LYS A 296 19.72 -0.63 -1.18
N ILE A 297 18.51 -0.10 -0.99
CA ILE A 297 18.02 0.32 0.33
C ILE A 297 17.80 -0.90 1.22
N SER A 298 17.24 -1.98 0.69
CA SER A 298 17.03 -3.23 1.43
C SER A 298 18.35 -3.85 1.89
N ASP A 299 19.39 -3.82 1.09
CA ASP A 299 20.70 -4.36 1.44
C ASP A 299 21.39 -3.59 2.59
N THR A 300 21.05 -2.32 2.76
CA THR A 300 21.67 -1.41 3.75
C THR A 300 20.79 -1.07 4.95
N THR A 301 19.59 -1.65 5.03
CA THR A 301 18.62 -1.36 6.09
C THR A 301 18.27 -2.64 6.83
N PRO A 302 18.53 -2.75 8.15
CA PRO A 302 18.17 -3.94 8.91
C PRO A 302 16.65 -4.06 9.07
N PHE A 303 16.14 -5.29 9.14
CA PHE A 303 14.78 -5.60 9.52
C PHE A 303 14.70 -5.75 11.04
N LEU A 304 14.03 -4.83 11.73
CA LEU A 304 14.02 -4.73 13.18
C LEU A 304 12.66 -4.95 13.84
N ALA A 305 11.54 -4.67 13.14
CA ALA A 305 10.23 -4.70 13.77
C ALA A 305 9.62 -6.10 13.79
N ASP A 306 9.29 -6.62 14.98
CA ASP A 306 8.67 -7.93 15.18
C ASP A 306 7.13 -7.83 14.98
N LEU A 307 6.72 -7.26 13.83
CA LEU A 307 5.33 -7.00 13.50
C LEU A 307 4.71 -8.11 12.64
N LYS A 308 3.41 -8.39 12.85
CA LYS A 308 2.65 -9.26 11.94
C LYS A 308 2.69 -8.71 10.50
N PRO A 309 2.75 -9.58 9.48
CA PRO A 309 2.59 -11.04 9.53
C PRO A 309 3.84 -11.82 9.94
N SER A 310 5.03 -11.25 9.80
CA SER A 310 6.29 -11.99 10.05
C SER A 310 6.63 -12.13 11.53
N GLY A 311 6.13 -11.24 12.36
CA GLY A 311 6.30 -11.21 13.81
C GLY A 311 4.98 -11.39 14.57
N LYS A 312 4.93 -10.89 15.79
CA LYS A 312 3.80 -11.11 16.73
C LYS A 312 3.06 -9.83 17.16
N PHE A 313 3.65 -8.64 17.00
CA PHE A 313 3.05 -7.39 17.42
C PHE A 313 2.21 -6.74 16.31
N LEU A 314 1.35 -5.79 16.70
CA LEU A 314 0.47 -5.01 15.83
C LEU A 314 0.85 -3.53 15.85
N MET A 315 0.24 -2.71 15.00
CA MET A 315 0.51 -1.27 14.94
C MET A 315 0.10 -0.53 16.22
N GLU A 316 -0.90 -1.01 16.95
CA GLU A 316 -1.23 -0.44 18.27
C GLU A 316 -0.10 -0.63 19.29
N ASP A 317 0.73 -1.68 19.15
CA ASP A 317 1.92 -1.87 19.97
C ASP A 317 3.02 -0.89 19.59
N VAL A 318 3.17 -0.57 18.28
CA VAL A 318 4.06 0.50 17.83
C VAL A 318 3.64 1.85 18.43
N HIS A 319 2.34 2.16 18.39
CA HIS A 319 1.81 3.36 19.03
C HIS A 319 2.18 3.44 20.52
N ARG A 320 1.98 2.34 21.28
CA ARG A 320 2.28 2.26 22.71
C ARG A 320 3.76 2.46 23.04
N VAL A 321 4.68 2.08 22.15
CA VAL A 321 6.13 2.21 22.40
C VAL A 321 6.75 3.52 21.91
N GLY A 322 5.91 4.44 21.38
CA GLY A 322 6.33 5.79 20.97
C GLY A 322 5.91 6.19 19.55
N GLY A 323 5.22 5.30 18.82
CA GLY A 323 4.73 5.57 17.48
C GLY A 323 5.81 5.59 16.40
N ILE A 324 5.39 5.82 15.16
CA ILE A 324 6.31 5.95 14.02
C ILE A 324 7.31 7.10 14.20
N PRO A 325 6.98 8.28 14.75
CA PRO A 325 7.97 9.32 15.00
C PRO A 325 9.13 8.87 15.91
N ALA A 326 8.87 8.06 16.95
CA ALA A 326 9.95 7.53 17.80
C ALA A 326 10.84 6.52 17.05
N VAL A 327 10.26 5.72 16.15
CA VAL A 327 11.03 4.84 15.23
C VAL A 327 11.88 5.69 14.29
N MET A 328 11.31 6.73 13.69
CA MET A 328 12.05 7.65 12.79
C MET A 328 13.16 8.39 13.54
N LYS A 329 12.92 8.81 14.79
CA LYS A 329 13.97 9.41 15.64
C LYS A 329 15.12 8.44 15.86
N PHE A 330 14.82 7.20 16.24
CA PHE A 330 15.82 6.14 16.36
C PHE A 330 16.62 5.94 15.06
N MET A 331 15.95 5.94 13.91
CA MET A 331 16.61 5.83 12.61
C MET A 331 17.52 7.04 12.30
N LEU A 332 17.03 8.26 12.59
CA LEU A 332 17.79 9.48 12.37
C LEU A 332 19.07 9.53 13.26
N GLU A 333 18.94 9.20 14.54
CA GLU A 333 20.06 9.13 15.50
C GLU A 333 21.13 8.09 15.09
N ASN A 334 20.75 7.09 14.30
CA ASN A 334 21.64 6.05 13.76
C ASN A 334 22.04 6.27 12.30
N GLY A 335 21.83 7.47 11.75
CA GLY A 335 22.27 7.85 10.40
C GLY A 335 21.51 7.16 9.26
N MET A 336 20.32 6.63 9.51
CA MET A 336 19.50 5.92 8.52
C MET A 336 18.48 6.82 7.81
N LEU A 337 18.29 8.07 8.22
CA LEU A 337 17.36 9.00 7.59
C LEU A 337 18.05 10.32 7.20
N HIS A 338 17.54 10.93 6.14
CA HIS A 338 17.84 12.31 5.76
C HIS A 338 16.98 13.25 6.58
N GLY A 339 17.58 13.93 7.56
CA GLY A 339 16.88 14.85 8.47
C GLY A 339 16.51 16.19 7.86
N ASP A 340 17.12 16.56 6.73
CA ASP A 340 16.93 17.84 6.01
C ASP A 340 15.71 17.87 5.09
N CYS A 341 14.98 16.75 4.94
CA CYS A 341 13.76 16.69 4.13
C CYS A 341 12.64 17.53 4.75
N LEU A 342 11.99 18.38 3.93
CA LEU A 342 10.84 19.18 4.32
C LEU A 342 9.60 18.30 4.51
N THR A 343 8.65 18.75 5.35
CA THR A 343 7.40 18.05 5.63
C THR A 343 6.19 18.98 5.61
N VAL A 344 4.99 18.42 5.67
CA VAL A 344 3.72 19.18 5.73
C VAL A 344 3.57 20.07 6.98
N THR A 345 4.42 19.93 7.98
CA THR A 345 4.45 20.86 9.13
C THR A 345 5.14 22.19 8.78
N GLY A 346 5.76 22.30 7.61
CA GLY A 346 6.61 23.41 7.21
C GLY A 346 7.96 23.46 7.95
N LYS A 347 8.32 22.34 8.59
CA LYS A 347 9.60 22.04 9.25
C LYS A 347 10.24 20.83 8.59
N THR A 348 11.53 20.63 8.81
CA THR A 348 12.26 19.44 8.37
C THR A 348 11.95 18.23 9.24
N VAL A 349 12.31 17.03 8.76
CA VAL A 349 12.22 15.78 9.53
C VAL A 349 12.98 15.89 10.84
N ALA A 350 14.23 16.39 10.83
CA ALA A 350 15.03 16.55 12.04
C ALA A 350 14.39 17.51 13.06
N GLU A 351 13.84 18.65 12.59
CA GLU A 351 13.16 19.61 13.46
C GLU A 351 11.89 19.02 14.09
N ASN A 352 11.10 18.23 13.35
CA ASN A 352 9.92 17.55 13.90
C ASN A 352 10.31 16.48 14.94
N LEU A 353 11.40 15.75 14.71
CA LEU A 353 11.83 14.66 15.58
C LEU A 353 12.59 15.12 16.82
N ALA A 354 13.05 16.39 16.88
CA ALA A 354 13.82 16.93 18.01
C ALA A 354 13.07 16.79 19.34
N GLU A 355 11.77 17.08 19.35
CA GLU A 355 10.92 17.04 20.56
C GLU A 355 10.22 15.69 20.77
N VAL A 356 10.33 14.75 19.84
CA VAL A 356 9.71 13.43 19.95
C VAL A 356 10.44 12.61 21.01
N PRO A 357 9.74 11.95 21.95
CA PRO A 357 10.37 11.01 22.89
C PRO A 357 11.04 9.86 22.17
N SER A 358 12.12 9.34 22.70
CA SER A 358 12.74 8.10 22.21
C SER A 358 11.80 6.89 22.46
N LEU A 359 12.03 5.79 21.75
CA LEU A 359 11.33 4.52 21.99
C LEU A 359 11.37 4.13 23.47
N LEU A 360 10.28 3.58 23.98
CA LEU A 360 10.18 3.13 25.37
C LEU A 360 11.32 2.15 25.69
N LYS A 361 11.93 2.32 26.86
CA LYS A 361 12.98 1.42 27.33
C LYS A 361 12.40 0.00 27.53
N HIS A 362 13.19 -1.01 27.20
CA HIS A 362 12.84 -2.44 27.34
C HIS A 362 11.64 -2.90 26.50
N GLN A 363 11.15 -2.09 25.54
CA GLN A 363 10.17 -2.54 24.57
C GLN A 363 10.75 -3.66 23.69
N GLN A 364 9.88 -4.50 23.11
CA GLN A 364 10.27 -5.65 22.29
C GLN A 364 9.77 -5.58 20.83
N VAL A 365 9.04 -4.53 20.49
CA VAL A 365 8.43 -4.34 19.16
C VAL A 365 9.48 -4.05 18.11
N ILE A 366 10.42 -3.15 18.43
CA ILE A 366 11.54 -2.75 17.58
C ILE A 366 12.81 -3.29 18.20
N LYS A 367 13.47 -4.24 17.52
CA LYS A 367 14.74 -4.83 17.96
C LYS A 367 15.87 -3.80 17.90
N PRO A 368 16.88 -3.91 18.80
CA PRO A 368 18.07 -3.05 18.71
C PRO A 368 18.92 -3.43 17.50
N LEU A 369 19.75 -2.49 17.02
CA LEU A 369 20.68 -2.74 15.91
C LEU A 369 21.71 -3.84 16.19
N SER A 370 22.01 -4.09 17.48
CA SER A 370 22.91 -5.16 17.90
C SER A 370 22.31 -6.56 17.81
N ASP A 371 20.97 -6.67 17.70
CA ASP A 371 20.23 -7.94 17.61
C ASP A 371 19.04 -7.81 16.64
N PRO A 372 19.29 -7.57 15.34
CA PRO A 372 18.25 -7.41 14.34
C PRO A 372 17.56 -8.76 14.05
N ILE A 373 16.29 -8.72 13.62
CA ILE A 373 15.61 -9.91 13.08
C ILE A 373 16.37 -10.43 11.87
N LYS A 374 16.81 -9.49 11.01
CA LYS A 374 17.70 -9.77 9.88
C LYS A 374 18.63 -8.56 9.66
N PRO A 375 19.91 -8.76 9.38
CA PRO A 375 20.87 -7.65 9.21
C PRO A 375 20.62 -6.82 7.95
N THR A 376 19.86 -7.34 6.99
CA THR A 376 19.40 -6.66 5.78
C THR A 376 17.88 -6.66 5.70
N GLY A 377 17.31 -5.88 4.78
CA GLY A 377 15.86 -5.83 4.57
C GLY A 377 15.24 -7.16 4.11
N HIS A 378 13.94 -7.22 4.24
CA HIS A 378 13.14 -8.39 3.88
C HIS A 378 12.69 -8.40 2.40
N LEU A 379 12.77 -7.27 1.70
CA LEU A 379 12.45 -7.19 0.27
C LEU A 379 13.65 -7.62 -0.56
N ARG A 380 13.37 -8.45 -1.60
CA ARG A 380 14.35 -8.87 -2.60
C ARG A 380 13.78 -8.63 -3.99
N ILE A 381 14.57 -8.00 -4.83
CA ILE A 381 14.26 -7.84 -6.25
C ILE A 381 15.05 -8.90 -6.99
N LEU A 382 14.33 -9.77 -7.71
CA LEU A 382 14.94 -10.92 -8.41
C LEU A 382 14.88 -10.67 -9.91
N TYR A 383 15.97 -10.99 -10.61
CA TYR A 383 16.10 -10.93 -12.07
C TYR A 383 16.53 -12.29 -12.63
N GLY A 384 16.36 -12.49 -13.92
CA GLY A 384 16.78 -13.68 -14.63
C GLY A 384 15.94 -13.94 -15.88
N ASN A 385 16.15 -15.07 -16.55
CA ASN A 385 15.40 -15.40 -17.76
C ASN A 385 13.90 -15.59 -17.52
N LEU A 386 13.48 -15.79 -16.24
CA LEU A 386 12.06 -15.89 -15.87
C LEU A 386 11.44 -14.52 -15.56
N ALA A 387 12.24 -13.54 -15.15
CA ALA A 387 11.78 -12.19 -14.79
C ALA A 387 12.77 -11.13 -15.30
N THR A 388 12.79 -10.89 -16.60
CA THR A 388 13.74 -9.98 -17.25
C THR A 388 13.53 -8.51 -16.86
N GLU A 389 12.32 -8.12 -16.46
CA GLU A 389 12.01 -6.79 -15.91
C GLU A 389 11.94 -6.78 -14.37
N GLY A 390 12.21 -7.92 -13.72
CA GLY A 390 12.23 -8.08 -12.28
C GLY A 390 11.00 -8.78 -11.70
N ALA A 391 11.18 -9.24 -10.47
CA ALA A 391 10.15 -9.82 -9.61
C ALA A 391 10.43 -9.41 -8.16
N VAL A 392 9.43 -9.50 -7.29
CA VAL A 392 9.53 -9.07 -5.89
C VAL A 392 9.27 -10.24 -4.95
N ALA A 393 10.22 -10.52 -4.07
CA ALA A 393 10.09 -11.52 -3.01
C ALA A 393 10.12 -10.88 -1.61
N LYS A 394 9.41 -11.50 -0.66
CA LYS A 394 9.50 -11.17 0.76
C LYS A 394 10.28 -12.27 1.47
N ILE A 395 11.52 -12.01 1.85
CA ILE A 395 12.43 -12.96 2.49
C ILE A 395 12.76 -12.47 3.91
N THR A 396 12.04 -13.00 4.89
CA THR A 396 12.18 -12.60 6.30
C THR A 396 13.27 -13.39 7.04
N GLY A 397 13.79 -14.45 6.41
CA GLY A 397 14.80 -15.36 6.96
C GLY A 397 14.21 -16.66 7.51
N LYS A 398 12.90 -16.82 7.53
CA LYS A 398 12.20 -18.04 7.99
C LYS A 398 11.97 -19.04 6.86
N GLU A 399 11.95 -18.54 5.61
CA GLU A 399 11.63 -19.27 4.38
C GLU A 399 12.85 -19.98 3.77
N GLY A 400 14.05 -19.56 4.16
CA GLY A 400 15.29 -19.88 3.47
C GLY A 400 15.64 -18.84 2.40
N LEU A 401 16.78 -19.03 1.74
CA LEU A 401 17.28 -18.10 0.72
C LEU A 401 17.33 -18.72 -0.69
N PHE A 402 17.12 -20.03 -0.79
CA PHE A 402 17.20 -20.78 -2.03
C PHE A 402 16.08 -21.80 -2.14
N PHE A 403 15.48 -21.91 -3.32
CA PHE A 403 14.53 -22.95 -3.65
C PHE A 403 14.69 -23.36 -5.12
N SER A 404 14.66 -24.66 -5.41
CA SER A 404 14.65 -25.18 -6.77
C SER A 404 13.76 -26.40 -6.88
N GLY A 405 12.93 -26.45 -7.93
CA GLY A 405 12.00 -27.56 -8.11
C GLY A 405 11.20 -27.49 -9.42
N PRO A 406 10.43 -28.54 -9.71
CA PRO A 406 9.61 -28.62 -10.91
C PRO A 406 8.40 -27.68 -10.81
N ALA A 407 8.08 -27.02 -11.91
CA ALA A 407 6.93 -26.16 -12.04
C ALA A 407 5.62 -26.95 -11.99
N LYS A 408 4.64 -26.45 -11.22
CA LYS A 408 3.24 -26.86 -11.25
C LYS A 408 2.40 -25.67 -11.70
N VAL A 409 1.99 -25.64 -12.98
CA VAL A 409 1.47 -24.43 -13.63
C VAL A 409 -0.05 -24.39 -13.61
N TYR A 410 -0.59 -23.22 -13.20
CA TYR A 410 -2.02 -22.90 -13.20
C TYR A 410 -2.26 -21.54 -13.89
N ASN A 411 -3.34 -21.45 -14.68
CA ASN A 411 -3.64 -20.25 -15.45
C ASN A 411 -4.49 -19.20 -14.71
N ASP A 412 -4.84 -19.45 -13.46
CA ASP A 412 -5.47 -18.50 -12.54
C ASP A 412 -5.44 -18.99 -11.09
N GLU A 413 -5.81 -18.10 -10.15
CA GLU A 413 -5.87 -18.38 -8.70
C GLU A 413 -6.85 -19.51 -8.37
N PHE A 414 -8.02 -19.56 -9.03
CA PHE A 414 -9.07 -20.53 -8.70
C PHE A 414 -8.67 -21.94 -9.10
N LEU A 415 -8.02 -22.10 -10.25
CA LEU A 415 -7.45 -23.38 -10.70
C LEU A 415 -6.33 -23.84 -9.76
N ALA A 416 -5.47 -22.92 -9.31
CA ALA A 416 -4.43 -23.24 -8.34
C ALA A 416 -5.03 -23.74 -7.01
N ASN A 417 -6.01 -23.02 -6.46
CA ASN A 417 -6.70 -23.41 -5.23
C ASN A 417 -7.36 -24.80 -5.36
N ALA A 418 -8.03 -25.07 -6.50
CA ALA A 418 -8.63 -26.35 -6.76
C ALA A 418 -7.59 -27.48 -6.87
N GLY A 419 -6.45 -27.22 -7.55
CA GLY A 419 -5.35 -28.19 -7.67
C GLY A 419 -4.69 -28.51 -6.32
N ILE A 420 -4.44 -27.48 -5.49
CA ILE A 420 -3.93 -27.68 -4.12
C ILE A 420 -4.90 -28.53 -3.31
N GLY A 421 -6.21 -28.22 -3.37
CA GLY A 421 -7.25 -28.97 -2.67
C GLY A 421 -7.38 -30.43 -3.10
N ARG A 422 -7.07 -30.76 -4.37
CA ARG A 422 -7.00 -32.16 -4.86
C ARG A 422 -5.69 -32.86 -4.56
N GLY A 423 -4.73 -32.18 -3.90
CA GLY A 423 -3.42 -32.74 -3.57
C GLY A 423 -2.52 -32.94 -4.81
N GLU A 424 -2.70 -32.12 -5.86
CA GLU A 424 -1.84 -32.15 -7.05
C GLU A 424 -0.45 -31.56 -6.82
N VAL A 425 -0.34 -30.64 -5.87
CA VAL A 425 0.93 -30.01 -5.46
C VAL A 425 1.65 -30.94 -4.47
N LYS A 426 2.92 -31.17 -4.73
CA LYS A 426 3.79 -32.05 -3.95
C LYS A 426 4.94 -31.29 -3.31
N LYS A 427 5.55 -31.90 -2.30
CA LYS A 427 6.80 -31.40 -1.73
C LYS A 427 7.86 -31.24 -2.81
N GLY A 428 8.51 -30.07 -2.84
CA GLY A 428 9.54 -29.71 -3.80
C GLY A 428 9.02 -28.99 -5.04
N ASP A 429 7.70 -28.86 -5.24
CA ASP A 429 7.13 -28.16 -6.39
C ASP A 429 7.30 -26.63 -6.26
N VAL A 430 7.43 -25.96 -7.42
CA VAL A 430 7.23 -24.54 -7.57
C VAL A 430 5.86 -24.31 -8.20
N VAL A 431 4.91 -23.83 -7.44
CA VAL A 431 3.57 -23.49 -7.93
C VAL A 431 3.63 -22.19 -8.72
N VAL A 432 3.24 -22.25 -9.99
CA VAL A 432 3.18 -21.11 -10.90
C VAL A 432 1.73 -20.70 -11.11
N ILE A 433 1.37 -19.48 -10.72
CA ILE A 433 0.04 -18.89 -10.98
C ILE A 433 0.24 -17.75 -11.96
N ARG A 434 -0.22 -17.93 -13.19
CA ARG A 434 0.01 -16.97 -14.28
C ARG A 434 -1.29 -16.41 -14.84
N TYR A 435 -1.19 -15.36 -15.66
CA TYR A 435 -2.33 -14.57 -16.17
C TYR A 435 -3.14 -13.91 -15.04
N GLU A 436 -2.46 -13.55 -13.96
CA GLU A 436 -2.95 -12.72 -12.86
C GLU A 436 -2.20 -11.39 -12.73
N GLY A 437 -1.40 -11.05 -13.75
CA GLY A 437 -0.74 -9.75 -13.88
C GLY A 437 -1.68 -8.59 -14.20
N PRO A 438 -1.14 -7.37 -14.38
CA PRO A 438 -1.93 -6.15 -14.59
C PRO A 438 -2.97 -6.24 -15.71
N LYS A 439 -2.60 -6.84 -16.84
CA LYS A 439 -3.47 -7.02 -18.03
C LYS A 439 -4.19 -8.36 -18.01
N GLY A 440 -3.45 -9.44 -17.79
CA GLY A 440 -3.95 -10.83 -17.87
C GLY A 440 -4.94 -11.17 -16.77
N GLY A 441 -4.67 -10.74 -15.55
CA GLY A 441 -5.61 -10.80 -14.44
C GLY A 441 -6.19 -9.42 -14.16
N PRO A 442 -7.02 -8.81 -15.05
CA PRO A 442 -7.21 -7.37 -15.04
C PRO A 442 -7.31 -6.79 -13.64
N GLY A 443 -6.40 -5.82 -13.32
CA GLY A 443 -6.29 -5.29 -11.97
C GLY A 443 -5.33 -6.02 -11.03
N MET A 444 -4.57 -7.02 -11.53
CA MET A 444 -3.50 -7.68 -10.76
C MET A 444 -3.96 -8.07 -9.34
N PRO A 445 -4.95 -8.99 -9.19
CA PRO A 445 -5.57 -9.29 -7.90
C PRO A 445 -4.56 -9.79 -6.87
N GLU A 446 -4.74 -9.40 -5.62
CA GLU A 446 -3.97 -9.98 -4.51
C GLU A 446 -4.48 -11.37 -4.17
N MET A 447 -3.56 -12.30 -3.97
CA MET A 447 -3.86 -13.68 -3.63
C MET A 447 -3.42 -13.99 -2.19
N LEU A 448 -4.30 -14.61 -1.41
CA LEU A 448 -4.01 -15.13 -0.07
C LEU A 448 -4.43 -16.60 0.06
N LYS A 449 -5.51 -17.00 -0.62
CA LYS A 449 -6.04 -18.36 -0.53
C LYS A 449 -5.04 -19.45 -0.96
N PRO A 450 -4.27 -19.30 -2.06
CA PRO A 450 -3.29 -20.34 -2.46
C PRO A 450 -2.23 -20.56 -1.38
N THR A 451 -1.70 -19.48 -0.80
CA THR A 451 -0.69 -19.57 0.26
C THR A 451 -1.26 -20.14 1.54
N ALA A 452 -2.47 -19.74 1.93
CA ALA A 452 -3.18 -20.32 3.08
C ALA A 452 -3.47 -21.81 2.87
N ALA A 453 -3.88 -22.23 1.68
CA ALA A 453 -4.15 -23.63 1.35
C ALA A 453 -2.87 -24.50 1.41
N ILE A 454 -1.73 -23.97 0.92
CA ILE A 454 -0.43 -24.66 1.02
C ILE A 454 0.01 -24.78 2.49
N MET A 455 -0.14 -23.73 3.28
CA MET A 455 0.16 -23.77 4.71
C MET A 455 -0.74 -24.80 5.43
N GLY A 456 -2.05 -24.78 5.15
CA GLY A 456 -3.03 -25.71 5.72
C GLY A 456 -2.79 -27.18 5.33
N SER A 457 -2.22 -27.44 4.15
CA SER A 457 -1.83 -28.81 3.72
C SER A 457 -0.50 -29.28 4.30
N GLY A 458 0.18 -28.47 5.13
CA GLY A 458 1.46 -28.80 5.74
C GLY A 458 2.67 -28.65 4.79
N LEU A 459 2.48 -28.08 3.60
CA LEU A 459 3.53 -27.91 2.57
C LEU A 459 4.24 -26.56 2.63
N GLY A 460 3.93 -25.69 3.58
CA GLY A 460 4.37 -24.30 3.61
C GLY A 460 5.89 -24.06 3.62
N LYS A 461 6.68 -25.07 4.02
CA LYS A 461 8.16 -25.04 3.99
C LYS A 461 8.76 -25.80 2.81
N ASP A 462 7.96 -26.56 2.10
CA ASP A 462 8.39 -27.53 1.11
C ASP A 462 7.98 -27.15 -0.32
N VAL A 463 7.30 -26.02 -0.50
CA VAL A 463 6.77 -25.53 -1.78
C VAL A 463 7.06 -24.04 -1.91
N ALA A 464 7.47 -23.60 -3.09
CA ALA A 464 7.52 -22.18 -3.45
C ALA A 464 6.35 -21.81 -4.37
N LEU A 465 5.93 -20.52 -4.34
CA LEU A 465 4.93 -19.98 -5.25
C LEU A 465 5.49 -18.79 -6.03
N ILE A 466 5.22 -18.76 -7.33
CA ILE A 466 5.53 -17.59 -8.16
C ILE A 466 4.30 -17.14 -8.95
N THR A 467 4.21 -15.84 -9.22
CA THR A 467 3.09 -15.28 -9.99
C THR A 467 3.46 -13.98 -10.69
N ASP A 468 2.84 -13.71 -11.83
CA ASP A 468 2.82 -12.38 -12.45
C ASP A 468 1.80 -11.43 -11.79
N GLY A 469 0.96 -11.97 -10.88
CA GLY A 469 0.08 -11.23 -10.00
C GLY A 469 0.75 -10.78 -8.69
N ARG A 470 -0.04 -10.65 -7.61
CA ARG A 470 0.42 -10.23 -6.27
C ARG A 470 0.00 -11.22 -5.21
N PHE A 471 0.83 -11.31 -4.16
CA PHE A 471 0.42 -11.94 -2.91
C PHE A 471 0.05 -10.88 -1.87
N SER A 472 -0.93 -11.20 -1.01
CA SER A 472 -1.33 -10.34 0.09
C SER A 472 -0.18 -10.07 1.06
N GLY A 473 -0.19 -8.90 1.69
CA GLY A 473 0.75 -8.54 2.76
C GLY A 473 0.74 -9.51 3.96
N GLY A 474 -0.34 -10.30 4.13
CA GLY A 474 -0.47 -11.35 5.15
C GLY A 474 0.05 -12.72 4.74
N THR A 475 0.66 -12.86 3.57
CA THR A 475 1.17 -14.14 3.05
C THR A 475 2.40 -14.63 3.79
N HIS A 476 2.46 -15.96 4.02
CA HIS A 476 3.60 -16.70 4.55
C HIS A 476 4.15 -17.69 3.52
N GLY A 477 5.43 -18.08 3.67
CA GLY A 477 6.11 -19.05 2.82
C GLY A 477 7.02 -18.42 1.78
N PHE A 478 7.67 -19.25 0.96
CA PHE A 478 8.60 -18.79 -0.09
C PHE A 478 7.81 -18.32 -1.31
N VAL A 479 7.56 -17.01 -1.40
CA VAL A 479 6.69 -16.44 -2.43
C VAL A 479 7.37 -15.33 -3.21
N VAL A 480 7.19 -15.35 -4.54
CA VAL A 480 7.69 -14.34 -5.48
C VAL A 480 6.51 -13.86 -6.33
N GLY A 481 6.18 -12.59 -6.21
CA GLY A 481 5.17 -11.92 -7.03
C GLY A 481 5.75 -10.92 -8.00
N HIS A 482 4.85 -10.24 -8.73
CA HIS A 482 5.19 -9.17 -9.67
C HIS A 482 6.17 -9.62 -10.77
N VAL A 483 6.15 -10.93 -11.13
CA VAL A 483 7.03 -11.43 -12.19
C VAL A 483 6.73 -10.68 -13.50
N ALA A 484 7.72 -9.97 -14.00
CA ALA A 484 7.60 -9.14 -15.19
C ALA A 484 8.68 -9.47 -16.24
N PRO A 485 8.30 -9.47 -17.53
CA PRO A 485 6.98 -9.22 -18.11
C PRO A 485 5.93 -10.28 -17.74
N GLU A 486 4.66 -9.85 -17.61
CA GLU A 486 3.55 -10.76 -17.30
C GLU A 486 3.25 -11.77 -18.43
N ALA A 487 2.55 -12.86 -18.08
CA ALA A 487 2.18 -13.89 -19.05
C ALA A 487 1.31 -13.36 -20.21
N GLN A 488 0.44 -12.38 -19.98
CA GLN A 488 -0.42 -11.76 -20.99
C GLN A 488 0.38 -11.01 -22.06
N ASP A 489 1.54 -10.46 -21.70
CA ASP A 489 2.46 -9.79 -22.63
C ASP A 489 3.51 -10.77 -23.20
N GLY A 490 3.35 -12.07 -22.92
CA GLY A 490 4.22 -13.14 -23.39
C GLY A 490 5.58 -13.15 -22.69
N GLY A 491 5.63 -12.74 -21.43
CA GLY A 491 6.77 -12.97 -20.56
C GLY A 491 7.04 -14.47 -20.36
N THR A 492 8.25 -14.83 -19.94
CA THR A 492 8.68 -16.24 -19.81
C THR A 492 7.75 -17.06 -18.92
N ILE A 493 7.15 -16.45 -17.88
CA ILE A 493 6.16 -17.11 -17.02
C ILE A 493 4.96 -17.67 -17.83
N GLY A 494 4.59 -17.01 -18.95
CA GLY A 494 3.54 -17.46 -19.86
C GLY A 494 3.93 -18.68 -20.70
N LEU A 495 5.22 -18.98 -20.80
CA LEU A 495 5.79 -20.07 -21.62
C LEU A 495 6.09 -21.33 -20.81
N LEU A 496 5.96 -21.28 -19.47
CA LEU A 496 6.26 -22.41 -18.59
C LEU A 496 5.31 -23.59 -18.80
N GLU A 497 5.86 -24.79 -18.68
CA GLU A 497 5.12 -26.04 -18.70
C GLU A 497 5.31 -26.81 -17.38
N ASN A 498 4.41 -27.73 -17.06
CA ASN A 498 4.57 -28.58 -15.88
C ASN A 498 5.86 -29.40 -15.97
N GLY A 499 6.67 -29.37 -14.92
CA GLY A 499 7.93 -30.08 -14.83
C GLY A 499 9.16 -29.25 -15.20
N ASP A 500 9.02 -28.04 -15.74
CA ASP A 500 10.15 -27.13 -15.94
C ASP A 500 10.83 -26.84 -14.60
N ILE A 501 12.14 -26.93 -14.53
CA ILE A 501 12.86 -26.67 -13.29
C ILE A 501 13.04 -25.16 -13.10
N ILE A 502 12.50 -24.64 -12.00
CA ILE A 502 12.62 -23.23 -11.62
C ILE A 502 13.56 -23.13 -10.43
N THR A 503 14.48 -22.18 -10.48
CA THR A 503 15.42 -21.87 -9.41
C THR A 503 15.20 -20.43 -8.93
N ILE A 504 15.11 -20.25 -7.62
CA ILE A 504 14.99 -18.96 -6.93
C ILE A 504 16.16 -18.88 -5.94
N ASP A 505 17.06 -17.92 -6.17
CA ASP A 505 18.25 -17.67 -5.36
C ASP A 505 18.19 -16.23 -4.82
N ALA A 506 17.71 -16.07 -3.58
CA ALA A 506 17.58 -14.77 -2.96
C ALA A 506 18.92 -14.18 -2.45
N GLU A 507 20.00 -14.96 -2.42
CA GLU A 507 21.35 -14.44 -2.12
C GLU A 507 21.93 -13.73 -3.35
N LYS A 508 21.71 -14.32 -4.54
CA LYS A 508 22.14 -13.74 -5.81
C LYS A 508 21.14 -12.76 -6.42
N ASN A 509 19.95 -12.62 -5.83
CA ASN A 509 18.82 -11.88 -6.40
C ASN A 509 18.40 -12.40 -7.78
N GLU A 510 18.29 -13.72 -7.93
CA GLU A 510 18.08 -14.40 -9.21
C GLU A 510 16.84 -15.29 -9.19
N ILE A 511 16.10 -15.28 -10.31
CA ILE A 511 15.00 -16.22 -10.58
C ILE A 511 15.10 -16.70 -12.03
N SER A 512 15.22 -18.00 -12.22
CA SER A 512 15.46 -18.58 -13.54
C SER A 512 14.68 -19.88 -13.77
N VAL A 513 14.47 -20.22 -15.02
CA VAL A 513 14.02 -21.53 -15.48
C VAL A 513 15.16 -22.20 -16.25
N ASP A 514 15.33 -23.50 -16.05
CA ASP A 514 16.34 -24.31 -16.75
C ASP A 514 15.90 -24.65 -18.18
N LEU A 515 15.84 -23.60 -19.02
CA LEU A 515 15.53 -23.65 -20.44
C LEU A 515 16.54 -22.79 -21.19
N THR A 516 17.03 -23.28 -22.34
CA THR A 516 17.91 -22.50 -23.19
C THR A 516 17.15 -21.39 -23.90
N ASP A 517 17.88 -20.38 -24.42
CA ASP A 517 17.28 -19.29 -25.19
C ASP A 517 16.56 -19.82 -26.46
N GLU A 518 17.08 -20.89 -27.08
CA GLU A 518 16.45 -21.54 -28.25
C GLU A 518 15.12 -22.20 -27.85
N GLN A 519 15.07 -22.88 -26.71
CA GLN A 519 13.84 -23.50 -26.21
C GLN A 519 12.78 -22.45 -25.87
N LEU A 520 13.18 -21.36 -25.21
CA LEU A 520 12.29 -20.24 -24.93
C LEU A 520 11.79 -19.56 -26.21
N ALA A 521 12.67 -19.37 -27.19
CA ALA A 521 12.30 -18.81 -28.49
C ALA A 521 11.31 -19.70 -29.25
N GLU A 522 11.48 -21.04 -29.21
CA GLU A 522 10.57 -21.99 -29.85
C GLU A 522 9.19 -21.98 -29.16
N ARG A 523 9.14 -21.99 -27.80
CA ARG A 523 7.87 -21.87 -27.08
C ARG A 523 7.19 -20.53 -27.36
N LYS A 524 7.96 -19.43 -27.48
CA LYS A 524 7.43 -18.10 -27.82
C LYS A 524 6.80 -18.06 -29.22
N LYS A 525 7.36 -18.74 -30.21
CA LYS A 525 6.75 -18.84 -31.54
C LYS A 525 5.38 -19.52 -31.52
N ASN A 526 5.21 -20.51 -30.66
CA ASN A 526 3.97 -21.28 -30.53
C ASN A 526 2.96 -20.60 -29.58
N TRP A 527 3.41 -19.66 -28.75
CA TRP A 527 2.55 -18.93 -27.84
C TRP A 527 1.66 -17.93 -28.57
N LYS A 528 0.38 -17.91 -28.21
CA LYS A 528 -0.59 -16.93 -28.71
C LYS A 528 -1.12 -16.12 -27.55
N GLN A 529 -1.11 -14.81 -27.71
CA GLN A 529 -1.67 -13.92 -26.70
C GLN A 529 -3.15 -14.26 -26.45
N PRO A 530 -3.53 -14.62 -25.21
CA PRO A 530 -4.93 -14.86 -24.89
C PRO A 530 -5.77 -13.57 -25.04
N GLU A 531 -7.06 -13.72 -25.33
CA GLU A 531 -7.98 -12.60 -25.23
C GLU A 531 -8.04 -12.09 -23.78
N LEU A 532 -8.22 -10.77 -23.63
CA LEU A 532 -8.43 -10.19 -22.30
C LEU A 532 -9.67 -10.81 -21.64
N LYS A 533 -9.56 -11.15 -20.36
CA LYS A 533 -10.66 -11.73 -19.56
C LYS A 533 -11.88 -10.82 -19.46
N VAL A 534 -11.75 -9.54 -19.84
CA VAL A 534 -12.80 -8.51 -19.79
C VAL A 534 -12.93 -7.79 -21.12
N LYS A 535 -14.16 -7.41 -21.51
CA LYS A 535 -14.46 -6.78 -22.81
C LYS A 535 -15.04 -5.37 -22.71
N ARG A 536 -15.34 -4.87 -21.49
CA ARG A 536 -15.93 -3.54 -21.24
C ARG A 536 -15.76 -3.10 -19.78
N GLY A 537 -16.05 -1.83 -19.50
CA GLY A 537 -16.04 -1.25 -18.16
C GLY A 537 -14.66 -0.81 -17.69
N SER A 538 -14.53 -0.52 -16.39
CA SER A 538 -13.31 0.02 -15.79
C SER A 538 -12.12 -0.93 -15.91
N LEU A 539 -12.32 -2.22 -15.66
CA LEU A 539 -11.26 -3.22 -15.80
C LEU A 539 -10.76 -3.36 -17.25
N TYR A 540 -11.63 -3.20 -18.25
CA TYR A 540 -11.20 -3.22 -19.65
C TYR A 540 -10.34 -2.00 -19.99
N LYS A 541 -10.77 -0.80 -19.56
CA LYS A 541 -9.98 0.42 -19.70
C LYS A 541 -8.61 0.25 -19.04
N TYR A 542 -8.60 -0.22 -17.81
CA TYR A 542 -7.38 -0.48 -17.05
C TYR A 542 -6.44 -1.43 -17.78
N ALA A 543 -6.92 -2.62 -18.18
CA ALA A 543 -6.09 -3.61 -18.88
C ALA A 543 -5.52 -3.10 -20.23
N ARG A 544 -6.19 -2.13 -20.87
CA ARG A 544 -5.73 -1.51 -22.13
C ARG A 544 -4.66 -0.44 -21.93
N MET A 545 -4.63 0.18 -20.77
CA MET A 545 -3.78 1.36 -20.50
C MET A 545 -2.65 1.05 -19.52
N VAL A 546 -2.79 0.01 -18.70
CA VAL A 546 -1.86 -0.25 -17.60
C VAL A 546 -0.46 -0.63 -18.09
N SER A 547 0.55 -0.04 -17.45
CA SER A 547 1.96 -0.36 -17.64
C SER A 547 2.36 -1.65 -16.90
N SER A 548 3.59 -2.13 -17.14
CA SER A 548 4.17 -3.29 -16.46
C SER A 548 4.23 -3.10 -14.93
N ALA A 549 4.23 -4.21 -14.19
CA ALA A 549 4.45 -4.21 -12.75
C ALA A 549 5.81 -3.61 -12.36
N SER A 550 6.83 -3.78 -13.18
CA SER A 550 8.16 -3.14 -13.02
C SER A 550 8.12 -1.61 -13.10
N LYS A 551 7.03 -1.04 -13.60
CA LYS A 551 6.77 0.40 -13.73
C LYS A 551 5.65 0.92 -12.80
N GLY A 552 5.18 0.09 -11.87
CA GLY A 552 4.17 0.47 -10.87
C GLY A 552 2.71 0.32 -11.31
N CYS A 553 2.43 -0.31 -12.46
CA CYS A 553 1.05 -0.52 -12.96
C CYS A 553 0.26 0.80 -13.08
N VAL A 554 0.83 1.84 -13.66
CA VAL A 554 0.17 3.13 -13.89
C VAL A 554 -0.64 3.12 -15.18
N THR A 555 -1.66 3.99 -15.28
CA THR A 555 -2.58 4.05 -16.42
C THR A 555 -2.44 5.33 -17.25
N ASP A 556 -1.52 6.20 -16.88
CA ASP A 556 -1.25 7.51 -17.49
C ASP A 556 0.15 7.59 -18.15
N GLU A 557 0.79 6.47 -18.42
CA GLU A 557 2.05 6.38 -19.16
C GLU A 557 1.76 6.04 -20.64
N PHE A 558 2.18 6.93 -21.56
CA PHE A 558 2.04 6.77 -23.01
C PHE A 558 3.40 6.81 -23.71
#